data_db03c134ab416cded185ae603578c8e5
#
_entry.id   db03c134ab416cded185ae603578c8e5
#
_cell.length_a   1.000
_cell.length_b   1.000
_cell.length_c   1.000
_cell.angle_alpha   90.00
_cell.angle_beta   90.00
_cell.angle_gamma   90.00
#
_symmetry.space_group_name_H-M   'P 1'
#
loop_
_entity.id
_entity.type
_entity.pdbx_description
1 polymer ?
#
loop_
_entity_poly.entity_id
_entity_poly.type
_entity_poly.pdbx_seq_one_letter_code
_entity_poly.pdbx_strand_id
1 'polypeptide(L)'
;MTVGWLTMIPYISGGLGLVSWGMLSDRMNERRWNLLAACVVSAIGLVIAGLTIGTWWAMVGLSIATFGFYGSKGPFWSMPPMFMTGTAAAASIAWINSIGNLGGFFGPWYVGVIKDWTDSYAGGLYGLAFLCVISAVVCALFLDIPNPAGTGQKARPDAAADVAAAD
;
A
#
# COMPACT_ATOMS: atom_id res chain seq x y z
N MET A 1 5.45 -27.68 -12.18
CA MET A 1 6.04 -27.37 -10.86
C MET A 1 6.92 -26.12 -10.86
N THR A 2 7.60 -25.76 -11.94
CA THR A 2 8.49 -24.58 -12.02
C THR A 2 7.82 -23.22 -11.79
N VAL A 3 6.59 -23.03 -12.26
CA VAL A 3 5.87 -21.75 -12.11
C VAL A 3 5.62 -21.40 -10.64
N GLY A 4 5.27 -22.39 -9.80
CA GLY A 4 5.02 -22.14 -8.38
C GLY A 4 6.27 -21.64 -7.62
N TRP A 5 7.45 -22.20 -7.94
CA TRP A 5 8.71 -21.73 -7.32
C TRP A 5 9.09 -20.32 -7.78
N LEU A 6 8.85 -20.00 -9.05
CA LEU A 6 9.13 -18.67 -9.57
C LEU A 6 8.24 -17.60 -8.94
N THR A 7 6.97 -17.89 -8.70
CA THR A 7 6.06 -16.94 -8.04
C THR A 7 6.38 -16.70 -6.58
N MET A 8 7.09 -17.62 -5.90
CA MET A 8 7.52 -17.40 -4.51
C MET A 8 8.44 -16.19 -4.37
N ILE A 9 9.30 -15.91 -5.35
CA ILE A 9 10.29 -14.81 -5.27
C ILE A 9 9.62 -13.46 -5.05
N PRO A 10 8.67 -13.00 -5.90
CA PRO A 10 7.94 -11.77 -5.66
C PRO A 10 7.17 -11.75 -4.33
N TYR A 11 6.56 -12.88 -3.93
CA TYR A 11 5.81 -12.93 -2.67
C TYR A 11 6.70 -12.83 -1.43
N ILE A 12 7.88 -13.43 -1.44
CA ILE A 12 8.89 -13.27 -0.37
C ILE A 12 9.32 -11.80 -0.29
N SER A 13 9.61 -11.19 -1.45
CA SER A 13 9.92 -9.76 -1.52
C SER A 13 8.78 -8.90 -0.95
N GLY A 14 7.52 -9.23 -1.27
CA GLY A 14 6.35 -8.56 -0.71
C GLY A 14 6.26 -8.69 0.81
N GLY A 15 6.50 -9.89 1.36
CA GLY A 15 6.54 -10.11 2.80
C GLY A 15 7.61 -9.25 3.50
N LEU A 16 8.80 -9.19 2.92
CA LEU A 16 9.87 -8.31 3.41
C LEU A 16 9.45 -6.83 3.32
N GLY A 17 8.79 -6.44 2.22
CA GLY A 17 8.25 -5.09 2.05
C GLY A 17 7.24 -4.72 3.13
N LEU A 18 6.30 -5.63 3.42
CA LEU A 18 5.28 -5.41 4.45
C LEU A 18 5.90 -5.12 5.82
N VAL A 19 6.86 -5.94 6.23
CA VAL A 19 7.50 -5.83 7.55
C VAL A 19 8.44 -4.61 7.60
N SER A 20 9.36 -4.50 6.66
CA SER A 20 10.38 -3.44 6.66
C SER A 20 9.76 -2.05 6.52
N TRP A 21 8.79 -1.91 5.62
CA TRP A 21 8.12 -0.63 5.39
C TRP A 21 7.18 -0.23 6.53
N GLY A 22 6.48 -1.22 7.12
CA GLY A 22 5.68 -1.00 8.33
C GLY A 22 6.54 -0.46 9.47
N MET A 23 7.66 -1.13 9.75
CA MET A 23 8.61 -0.67 10.78
C MET A 23 9.19 0.72 10.49
N LEU A 24 9.52 1.01 9.22
CA LEU A 24 10.01 2.32 8.80
C LEU A 24 8.97 3.41 9.02
N SER A 25 7.73 3.17 8.58
CA SER A 25 6.60 4.09 8.76
C SER A 25 6.31 4.37 10.23
N ASP A 26 6.41 3.34 11.09
CA ASP A 26 6.19 3.51 12.53
C ASP A 26 7.31 4.31 13.19
N ARG A 27 8.57 4.07 12.80
CA ARG A 27 9.73 4.83 13.31
C ARG A 27 9.71 6.30 12.90
N MET A 28 9.32 6.56 11.65
CA MET A 28 9.27 7.94 11.12
C MET A 28 8.02 8.69 11.60
N ASN A 29 7.02 7.98 12.13
CA ASN A 29 5.69 8.52 12.46
C ASN A 29 5.04 9.30 11.31
N GLU A 30 5.39 8.94 10.08
CA GLU A 30 5.00 9.58 8.83
C GLU A 30 4.29 8.56 7.95
N ARG A 31 2.95 8.65 7.87
CA ARG A 31 2.15 7.69 7.09
C ARG A 31 2.04 8.09 5.62
N ARG A 32 1.83 9.39 5.38
CA ARG A 32 1.59 9.94 4.04
C ARG A 32 2.75 9.71 3.10
N TRP A 33 3.95 10.16 3.47
CA TRP A 33 5.14 10.06 2.63
C TRP A 33 5.60 8.62 2.43
N ASN A 34 5.43 7.79 3.45
CA ASN A 34 5.72 6.35 3.34
C ASN A 34 4.77 5.65 2.38
N LEU A 35 3.47 5.97 2.41
CA LEU A 35 2.50 5.43 1.46
C LEU A 35 2.80 5.88 0.03
N LEU A 36 3.08 7.17 -0.17
CA LEU A 36 3.48 7.71 -1.48
C LEU A 36 4.72 7.00 -2.02
N ALA A 37 5.77 6.89 -1.22
CA ALA A 37 7.01 6.23 -1.62
C ALA A 37 6.78 4.75 -2.00
N ALA A 38 5.93 4.04 -1.25
CA ALA A 38 5.56 2.67 -1.56
C ALA A 38 4.84 2.54 -2.91
N CYS A 39 3.91 3.46 -3.22
CA CYS A 39 3.21 3.51 -4.51
C CYS A 39 4.19 3.79 -5.66
N VAL A 40 5.14 4.71 -5.47
CA VAL A 40 6.17 5.02 -6.48
C VAL A 40 7.08 3.83 -6.72
N VAL A 41 7.54 3.14 -5.67
CA VAL A 41 8.36 1.91 -5.81
C VAL A 41 7.59 0.83 -6.56
N SER A 42 6.29 0.65 -6.27
CA SER A 42 5.45 -0.28 -7.02
C SER A 42 5.34 0.08 -8.49
N ALA A 43 5.12 1.35 -8.81
CA ALA A 43 5.04 1.83 -10.20
C ALA A 43 6.34 1.59 -10.96
N ILE A 44 7.48 1.90 -10.36
CA ILE A 44 8.81 1.65 -10.97
C ILE A 44 8.99 0.15 -11.24
N GLY A 45 8.68 -0.71 -10.26
CA GLY A 45 8.77 -2.15 -10.42
C GLY A 45 7.92 -2.68 -11.57
N LEU A 46 6.67 -2.20 -11.71
CA LEU A 46 5.76 -2.58 -12.80
C LEU A 46 6.28 -2.11 -14.17
N VAL A 47 6.84 -0.92 -14.25
CA VAL A 47 7.46 -0.40 -15.48
C VAL A 47 8.66 -1.25 -15.89
N ILE A 48 9.56 -1.57 -14.95
CA ILE A 48 10.71 -2.46 -15.21
C ILE A 48 10.22 -3.83 -15.68
N ALA A 49 9.22 -4.42 -15.03
CA ALA A 49 8.66 -5.70 -15.43
C ALA A 49 8.08 -5.64 -16.84
N GLY A 50 7.37 -4.56 -17.19
CA GLY A 50 6.80 -4.35 -18.51
C GLY A 50 7.86 -4.20 -19.62
N LEU A 51 8.95 -3.47 -19.33
CA LEU A 51 10.06 -3.28 -20.28
C LEU A 51 10.89 -4.55 -20.50
N THR A 52 10.91 -5.46 -19.53
CA THR A 52 11.80 -6.63 -19.53
C THR A 52 11.07 -7.96 -19.69
N ILE A 53 9.83 -7.92 -20.18
CA ILE A 53 9.02 -9.12 -20.43
C ILE A 53 9.81 -10.12 -21.28
N GLY A 54 9.70 -11.41 -20.92
CA GLY A 54 10.43 -12.50 -21.59
C GLY A 54 11.86 -12.70 -21.09
N THR A 55 12.34 -11.88 -20.17
CA THR A 55 13.66 -12.01 -19.53
C THR A 55 13.55 -12.25 -18.01
N TRP A 56 14.62 -12.72 -17.38
CA TRP A 56 14.69 -12.86 -15.94
C TRP A 56 14.55 -11.53 -15.19
N TRP A 57 14.86 -10.41 -15.80
CA TRP A 57 14.71 -9.07 -15.25
C TRP A 57 13.25 -8.71 -14.97
N ALA A 58 12.30 -9.33 -15.68
CA ALA A 58 10.87 -9.16 -15.38
C ALA A 58 10.54 -9.64 -13.94
N MET A 59 11.18 -10.72 -13.48
CA MET A 59 11.00 -11.21 -12.11
C MET A 59 11.55 -10.23 -11.08
N VAL A 60 12.66 -9.57 -11.39
CA VAL A 60 13.21 -8.50 -10.52
C VAL A 60 12.24 -7.33 -10.47
N GLY A 61 11.71 -6.88 -11.61
CA GLY A 61 10.70 -5.84 -11.68
C GLY A 61 9.44 -6.17 -10.85
N LEU A 62 8.92 -7.39 -11.02
CA LEU A 62 7.77 -7.86 -10.23
C LEU A 62 8.08 -7.94 -8.73
N SER A 63 9.31 -8.31 -8.35
CA SER A 63 9.72 -8.35 -6.95
C SER A 63 9.77 -6.94 -6.34
N ILE A 64 10.26 -5.95 -7.07
CA ILE A 64 10.23 -4.54 -6.65
C ILE A 64 8.79 -4.04 -6.56
N ALA A 65 7.95 -4.38 -7.53
CA ALA A 65 6.53 -3.99 -7.53
C ALA A 65 5.80 -4.55 -6.32
N THR A 66 5.97 -5.84 -6.02
CA THR A 66 5.33 -6.47 -4.85
C THR A 66 5.89 -5.95 -3.54
N PHE A 67 7.19 -5.67 -3.46
CA PHE A 67 7.81 -5.03 -2.29
C PHE A 67 7.12 -3.71 -1.94
N GLY A 68 6.95 -2.81 -2.91
CA GLY A 68 6.24 -1.55 -2.72
C GLY A 68 4.75 -1.75 -2.40
N PHE A 69 4.07 -2.61 -3.16
CA PHE A 69 2.64 -2.87 -2.99
C PHE A 69 2.30 -3.41 -1.60
N TYR A 70 3.04 -4.40 -1.11
CA TYR A 70 2.83 -4.92 0.24
C TYR A 70 3.31 -3.93 1.31
N GLY A 71 4.39 -3.18 1.03
CA GLY A 71 4.88 -2.12 1.90
C GLY A 71 3.86 -1.01 2.14
N SER A 72 3.01 -0.70 1.15
CA SER A 72 1.96 0.30 1.30
C SER A 72 0.87 -0.09 2.30
N LYS A 73 0.65 -1.39 2.55
CA LYS A 73 -0.44 -1.88 3.40
C LYS A 73 -0.34 -1.44 4.85
N GLY A 74 0.87 -1.42 5.43
CA GLY A 74 1.09 -0.98 6.81
C GLY A 74 0.61 0.46 7.04
N PRO A 75 1.21 1.45 6.34
CA PRO A 75 0.78 2.85 6.43
C PRO A 75 -0.69 3.04 6.08
N PHE A 76 -1.19 2.37 5.04
CA PHE A 76 -2.58 2.52 4.59
C PHE A 76 -3.60 2.08 5.64
N TRP A 77 -3.48 0.87 6.18
CA TRP A 77 -4.46 0.34 7.14
C TRP A 77 -4.38 0.98 8.52
N SER A 78 -3.29 1.68 8.83
CA SER A 78 -3.19 2.45 10.08
C SER A 78 -3.90 3.81 10.03
N MET A 79 -4.29 4.31 8.84
CA MET A 79 -4.90 5.62 8.69
C MET A 79 -6.38 5.69 9.11
N PRO A 80 -7.30 4.78 8.71
CA PRO A 80 -8.71 4.90 9.06
C PRO A 80 -8.99 5.09 10.56
N PRO A 81 -8.32 4.36 11.48
CA PRO A 81 -8.51 4.56 12.91
C PRO A 81 -8.01 5.91 13.44
N MET A 82 -7.17 6.64 12.68
CA MET A 82 -6.69 7.97 13.08
C MET A 82 -7.76 9.05 12.91
N PHE A 83 -8.70 8.86 11.98
CA PHE A 83 -9.76 9.82 11.67
C PHE A 83 -11.11 9.46 12.28
N MET A 84 -11.32 8.19 12.62
CA MET A 84 -12.60 7.66 13.08
C MET A 84 -12.41 6.69 14.23
N THR A 85 -13.39 6.64 15.13
CA THR A 85 -13.36 5.74 16.30
C THR A 85 -14.60 4.85 16.36
N GLY A 86 -14.51 3.76 17.10
CA GLY A 86 -15.63 2.85 17.34
C GLY A 86 -16.21 2.23 16.06
N THR A 87 -17.54 2.20 15.97
CA THR A 87 -18.28 1.58 14.85
C THR A 87 -18.04 2.29 13.52
N ALA A 88 -17.78 3.59 13.51
CA ALA A 88 -17.49 4.35 12.29
C ALA A 88 -16.16 3.91 11.66
N ALA A 89 -15.13 3.66 12.46
CA ALA A 89 -13.86 3.13 11.96
C ALA A 89 -14.04 1.73 11.36
N ALA A 90 -14.76 0.85 12.04
CA ALA A 90 -15.04 -0.51 11.56
C ALA A 90 -15.82 -0.49 10.23
N ALA A 91 -16.86 0.34 10.13
CA ALA A 91 -17.65 0.50 8.91
C ALA A 91 -16.78 1.03 7.74
N SER A 92 -15.94 2.03 7.99
CA SER A 92 -15.04 2.59 6.97
C SER A 92 -14.05 1.55 6.46
N ILE A 93 -13.43 0.78 7.34
CA ILE A 93 -12.53 -0.32 6.97
C ILE A 93 -13.28 -1.35 6.12
N ALA A 94 -14.50 -1.73 6.51
CA ALA A 94 -15.30 -2.68 5.75
C ALA A 94 -15.63 -2.17 4.35
N TRP A 95 -16.04 -0.90 4.20
CA TRP A 95 -16.30 -0.28 2.90
C TRP A 95 -15.07 -0.22 2.02
N ILE A 96 -13.94 0.26 2.55
CA ILE A 96 -12.67 0.33 1.82
C ILE A 96 -12.25 -1.06 1.34
N ASN A 97 -12.35 -2.08 2.21
CA ASN A 97 -12.00 -3.44 1.86
C ASN A 97 -12.94 -4.04 0.80
N SER A 98 -14.24 -3.78 0.91
CA SER A 98 -15.24 -4.27 -0.06
C SER A 98 -15.00 -3.68 -1.45
N ILE A 99 -14.79 -2.37 -1.54
CA ILE A 99 -14.48 -1.70 -2.81
C ILE A 99 -13.10 -2.16 -3.33
N GLY A 100 -12.11 -2.29 -2.44
CA GLY A 100 -10.77 -2.76 -2.81
C GLY A 100 -10.77 -4.18 -3.38
N ASN A 101 -11.64 -5.07 -2.90
CA ASN A 101 -11.78 -6.42 -3.43
C ASN A 101 -12.32 -6.45 -4.87
N LEU A 102 -13.10 -5.45 -5.29
CA LEU A 102 -13.49 -5.30 -6.70
C LEU A 102 -12.26 -5.10 -7.60
N GLY A 103 -11.23 -4.39 -7.10
CA GLY A 103 -9.95 -4.26 -7.80
C GLY A 103 -9.25 -5.61 -8.03
N GLY A 104 -9.44 -6.57 -7.12
CA GLY A 104 -8.94 -7.94 -7.25
C GLY A 104 -9.57 -8.70 -8.44
N PHE A 105 -10.79 -8.33 -8.82
CA PHE A 105 -11.45 -8.83 -10.03
C PHE A 105 -11.04 -8.02 -11.26
N PHE A 106 -11.17 -6.70 -11.20
CA PHE A 106 -10.92 -5.83 -12.34
C PHE A 106 -9.44 -5.81 -12.78
N GLY A 107 -8.49 -5.98 -11.86
CA GLY A 107 -7.06 -5.99 -12.17
C GLY A 107 -6.68 -7.10 -13.15
N PRO A 108 -6.87 -8.38 -12.82
CA PRO A 108 -6.60 -9.49 -13.72
C PRO A 108 -7.42 -9.43 -15.01
N TRP A 109 -8.69 -9.03 -14.94
CA TRP A 109 -9.54 -8.87 -16.11
C TRP A 109 -8.97 -7.83 -17.08
N TYR A 110 -8.58 -6.66 -16.58
CA TYR A 110 -7.96 -5.59 -17.37
C TYR A 110 -6.66 -6.08 -18.05
N VAL A 111 -5.78 -6.71 -17.29
CA VAL A 111 -4.51 -7.24 -17.84
C VAL A 111 -4.78 -8.31 -18.90
N GLY A 112 -5.79 -9.16 -18.71
CA GLY A 112 -6.20 -10.17 -19.68
C GLY A 112 -6.71 -9.56 -20.97
N VAL A 113 -7.61 -8.59 -20.91
CA VAL A 113 -8.13 -7.88 -22.09
C VAL A 113 -7.02 -7.19 -22.89
N ILE A 114 -6.13 -6.48 -22.21
CA ILE A 114 -5.00 -5.81 -22.88
C ILE A 114 -4.08 -6.85 -23.55
N LYS A 115 -3.82 -7.96 -22.88
CA LYS A 115 -3.01 -9.05 -23.44
C LYS A 115 -3.65 -9.61 -24.71
N ASP A 116 -4.97 -9.82 -24.71
CA ASP A 116 -5.69 -10.37 -25.87
C ASP A 116 -5.70 -9.40 -27.07
N TRP A 117 -5.63 -8.09 -26.82
CA TRP A 117 -5.56 -7.08 -27.87
C TRP A 117 -4.15 -6.81 -28.39
N THR A 118 -3.14 -6.94 -27.54
CA THR A 118 -1.75 -6.54 -27.86
C THR A 118 -0.77 -7.70 -27.96
N ASP A 119 -1.23 -8.93 -27.73
CA ASP A 119 -0.40 -10.13 -27.58
C ASP A 119 0.74 -9.99 -26.56
N SER A 120 0.63 -8.99 -25.64
CA SER A 120 1.66 -8.70 -24.66
C SER A 120 1.06 -8.33 -23.30
N TYR A 121 1.68 -8.77 -22.22
CA TYR A 121 1.37 -8.34 -20.87
C TYR A 121 1.88 -6.92 -20.53
N ALA A 122 2.77 -6.35 -21.37
CA ALA A 122 3.40 -5.05 -21.09
C ALA A 122 2.37 -3.94 -20.90
N GLY A 123 1.38 -3.84 -21.78
CA GLY A 123 0.33 -2.82 -21.70
C GLY A 123 -0.48 -2.90 -20.40
N GLY A 124 -0.78 -4.12 -19.95
CA GLY A 124 -1.45 -4.35 -18.67
C GLY A 124 -0.61 -3.87 -17.47
N LEU A 125 0.69 -4.18 -17.47
CA LEU A 125 1.62 -3.75 -16.42
C LEU A 125 1.78 -2.23 -16.40
N TYR A 126 1.87 -1.57 -17.54
CA TYR A 126 1.93 -0.10 -17.63
C TYR A 126 0.66 0.56 -17.13
N GLY A 127 -0.51 0.00 -17.42
CA GLY A 127 -1.76 0.52 -16.89
C GLY A 127 -1.85 0.39 -15.37
N LEU A 128 -1.40 -0.73 -14.80
CA LEU A 128 -1.30 -0.87 -13.34
C LEU A 128 -0.28 0.10 -12.74
N ALA A 129 0.86 0.32 -13.40
CA ALA A 129 1.84 1.32 -12.98
C ALA A 129 1.24 2.73 -12.98
N PHE A 130 0.47 3.08 -13.99
CA PHE A 130 -0.25 4.35 -14.06
C PHE A 130 -1.24 4.54 -12.92
N LEU A 131 -1.99 3.50 -12.53
CA LEU A 131 -2.87 3.54 -11.36
C LEU A 131 -2.08 3.74 -10.06
N CYS A 132 -0.90 3.13 -9.92
CA CYS A 132 -0.02 3.37 -8.77
C CYS A 132 0.45 4.84 -8.72
N VAL A 133 0.77 5.44 -9.86
CA VAL A 133 1.13 6.87 -9.94
C VAL A 133 -0.06 7.76 -9.57
N ILE A 134 -1.27 7.47 -10.05
CA ILE A 134 -2.47 8.19 -9.64
C ILE A 134 -2.65 8.09 -8.12
N SER A 135 -2.50 6.90 -7.54
CA SER A 135 -2.59 6.70 -6.10
C SER A 135 -1.56 7.53 -5.34
N ALA A 136 -0.31 7.58 -5.83
CA ALA A 136 0.74 8.42 -5.25
C ALA A 136 0.39 9.91 -5.31
N VAL A 137 -0.15 10.39 -6.44
CA VAL A 137 -0.58 11.78 -6.61
C VAL A 137 -1.76 12.10 -5.68
N VAL A 138 -2.76 11.23 -5.59
CA VAL A 138 -3.88 11.39 -4.65
C VAL A 138 -3.38 11.48 -3.21
N CYS A 139 -2.46 10.59 -2.81
CA CYS A 139 -1.83 10.67 -1.49
C CYS A 139 -1.08 11.99 -1.27
N ALA A 140 -0.39 12.48 -2.29
CA ALA A 140 0.37 13.72 -2.20
C ALA A 140 -0.50 14.97 -2.10
N LEU A 141 -1.67 14.98 -2.74
CA LEU A 141 -2.52 16.17 -2.81
C LEU A 141 -3.63 16.21 -1.75
N PHE A 142 -4.19 15.05 -1.41
CA PHE A 142 -5.42 14.98 -0.61
C PHE A 142 -5.22 14.39 0.79
N LEU A 143 -4.14 13.66 1.06
CA LEU A 143 -3.87 13.17 2.39
C LEU A 143 -3.12 14.24 3.20
N ASP A 144 -3.86 15.07 3.90
CA ASP A 144 -3.31 15.95 4.94
C ASP A 144 -3.53 15.25 6.29
N ILE A 145 -2.53 14.47 6.73
CA ILE A 145 -2.58 13.78 8.01
C ILE A 145 -1.93 14.71 9.02
N PRO A 146 -2.68 15.15 10.07
CA PRO A 146 -2.08 15.92 11.14
C PRO A 146 -0.91 15.13 11.75
N ASN A 147 0.27 15.70 11.74
CA ASN A 147 1.44 15.08 12.36
C ASN A 147 1.20 14.99 13.87
N PRO A 148 1.05 13.81 14.47
CA PRO A 148 0.81 13.67 15.91
C PRO A 148 1.95 14.23 16.76
N ALA A 149 3.15 14.41 16.20
CA ALA A 149 4.27 15.06 16.86
C ALA A 149 4.07 16.57 17.04
N GLY A 150 3.18 17.21 16.26
CA GLY A 150 2.88 18.65 16.38
C GLY A 150 1.75 18.98 17.37
N THR A 151 0.86 18.03 17.59
CA THR A 151 -0.13 18.11 18.69
C THR A 151 0.47 17.41 19.91
N GLY A 152 1.37 18.09 20.60
CA GLY A 152 1.74 17.69 21.94
C GLY A 152 0.44 17.46 22.72
N GLN A 153 0.01 16.23 22.81
CA GLN A 153 -1.00 15.81 23.77
C GLN A 153 -0.34 16.01 25.13
N LYS A 154 -0.39 17.27 25.62
CA LYS A 154 -0.20 17.51 27.03
C LYS A 154 -1.11 16.51 27.73
N ALA A 155 -0.48 15.51 28.35
CA ALA A 155 -1.19 14.63 29.25
C ALA A 155 -2.11 15.53 30.07
N ARG A 156 -3.41 15.35 29.96
CA ARG A 156 -4.37 16.05 30.79
C ARG A 156 -3.99 15.76 32.24
N PRO A 157 -3.55 16.73 33.02
CA PRO A 157 -3.20 16.49 34.42
C PRO A 157 -4.40 15.97 35.23
N ASP A 158 -5.61 16.22 34.72
CA ASP A 158 -6.87 15.89 35.36
C ASP A 158 -7.24 14.42 35.34
N ALA A 159 -6.72 13.63 34.38
CA ALA A 159 -7.02 12.20 34.33
C ALA A 159 -6.41 11.40 35.51
N ALA A 160 -5.33 11.88 36.10
CA ALA A 160 -4.73 11.28 37.28
C ALA A 160 -5.51 11.62 38.54
N ALA A 161 -6.17 12.80 38.60
CA ALA A 161 -7.00 13.22 39.71
C ALA A 161 -8.34 12.48 39.76
N ASP A 162 -8.94 12.18 38.61
CA ASP A 162 -10.21 11.44 38.54
C ASP A 162 -10.06 9.96 38.94
N VAL A 163 -8.91 9.34 38.74
CA VAL A 163 -8.63 7.97 39.18
C VAL A 163 -8.38 7.96 40.71
N ALA A 164 -7.73 8.97 41.26
CA ALA A 164 -7.45 9.06 42.70
C ALA A 164 -8.69 9.47 43.54
N ALA A 165 -9.75 9.95 42.91
CA ALA A 165 -11.01 10.30 43.59
C ALA A 165 -12.05 9.17 43.56
N ALA A 166 -11.76 8.06 42.87
CA ALA A 166 -12.66 6.90 42.71
C ALA A 166 -12.30 5.74 43.67
N ASP A 167 -11.17 5.82 44.38
CA ASP A 167 -10.75 4.93 45.48
C ASP A 167 -11.02 5.59 46.85
#